data_d5b5cdd64edbda29b32a4f779d3651e4
#
_entry.id   d5b5cdd64edbda29b32a4f779d3651e4
#
_cell.length_a   1.000
_cell.length_b   1.000
_cell.length_c   1.000
_cell.angle_alpha   90.00
_cell.angle_beta   90.00
_cell.angle_gamma   90.00
#
_symmetry.space_group_name_H-M   'P 1'
#
loop_
_entity.id
_entity.type
_entity.pdbx_description
1 polymer ?
#
loop_
_entity_poly.entity_id
_entity_poly.type
_entity_poly.pdbx_seq_one_letter_code
_entity_poly.pdbx_strand_id
1 'polypeptide(L)'
;MEIKKNNDYELLIEDLTMSGEGVGRIDGYALFVKDTIPGDRVIAKATKLNKNYGYGRLMSVIEPSKDRVEAKCPVAKACGGCTLMAMSYERQLEFKRHLIENNLIRIGGLSGIEVPPVIGMDNPYRYRNKAQFPVGTDKDGNIVMGFYAGRTHSIIPNEDCLIGSDINAGILAEIKAFMIMNHIKSYDENSHSGLVRHVLIRTGFTTGQIMVCVVINGSSIPKEDELVKKLLALSFSNERKIASIMVNINREKTNVILGKKCRVLYGTPYIEDYIGEVKYRIQPLSFYQVNPVQTEKLYNIALDYAGLTGNETVWDLYCGIGTISLFLAKKAKKVYGVEIVPEAIEDAVTNAKLNGIDNAEFYVGKAEEILPEKYDKENVHADVIVVDPPRKGCDEALLDTMVKMAPERIVYVSCDSATLARDLKFLVGNGYEVKKVQGVDQFCHSGHVETVVLMVNTKEE
;
A
#
# COMPACT_ATOMS: atom_id res chain seq x y z
N MET A 1 -15.71 -31.23 22.28
CA MET A 1 -14.61 -32.20 21.93
C MET A 1 -13.27 -31.56 22.25
N GLU A 2 -12.32 -32.26 22.89
CA GLU A 2 -10.99 -31.73 23.13
C GLU A 2 -10.17 -31.76 21.83
N ILE A 3 -9.75 -30.59 21.31
CA ILE A 3 -8.99 -30.52 20.09
C ILE A 3 -7.53 -30.91 20.37
N LYS A 4 -6.99 -31.84 19.56
CA LYS A 4 -5.62 -32.34 19.71
C LYS A 4 -4.76 -31.94 18.53
N LYS A 5 -3.49 -31.56 18.84
CA LYS A 5 -2.50 -31.24 17.80
C LYS A 5 -2.24 -32.45 16.89
N ASN A 6 -2.04 -32.21 15.61
CA ASN A 6 -1.79 -33.17 14.54
C ASN A 6 -2.99 -34.05 14.15
N ASN A 7 -4.17 -33.82 14.72
CA ASN A 7 -5.39 -34.46 14.28
C ASN A 7 -6.07 -33.69 13.15
N ASP A 8 -6.80 -34.39 12.31
CA ASP A 8 -7.58 -33.85 11.22
C ASP A 8 -9.01 -33.58 11.71
N TYR A 9 -9.58 -32.47 11.30
CA TYR A 9 -10.91 -32.01 11.65
C TYR A 9 -11.65 -31.52 10.42
N GLU A 10 -12.90 -31.90 10.30
CA GLU A 10 -13.83 -31.33 9.34
C GLU A 10 -14.40 -30.04 9.91
N LEU A 11 -14.41 -28.97 9.12
CA LEU A 11 -14.99 -27.68 9.51
C LEU A 11 -15.50 -26.89 8.30
N LEU A 12 -16.53 -26.10 8.56
CA LEU A 12 -17.00 -25.07 7.63
C LEU A 12 -16.19 -23.78 7.88
N ILE A 13 -15.71 -23.18 6.83
CA ILE A 13 -15.08 -21.85 6.90
C ILE A 13 -16.19 -20.79 6.90
N GLU A 14 -16.31 -20.06 8.00
CA GLU A 14 -17.38 -19.11 8.25
C GLU A 14 -16.95 -17.67 7.90
N ASP A 15 -15.66 -17.34 8.07
CA ASP A 15 -15.13 -15.99 7.95
C ASP A 15 -13.66 -16.00 7.49
N LEU A 16 -13.10 -14.82 7.26
CA LEU A 16 -11.69 -14.59 6.93
C LEU A 16 -11.05 -13.58 7.87
N THR A 17 -9.77 -13.78 8.14
CA THR A 17 -8.92 -12.71 8.69
C THR A 17 -8.47 -11.74 7.59
N MET A 18 -8.03 -10.54 7.96
CA MET A 18 -7.40 -9.58 7.03
C MET A 18 -6.14 -10.17 6.35
N SER A 19 -5.48 -11.16 6.97
CA SER A 19 -4.35 -11.89 6.38
C SER A 19 -4.78 -12.95 5.35
N GLY A 20 -6.10 -13.15 5.12
CA GLY A 20 -6.62 -14.14 4.19
C GLY A 20 -6.64 -15.57 4.74
N GLU A 21 -6.54 -15.76 6.06
CA GLU A 21 -6.74 -17.08 6.70
C GLU A 21 -8.23 -17.29 6.95
N GLY A 22 -8.80 -18.40 6.47
CA GLY A 22 -10.18 -18.75 6.77
C GLY A 22 -10.36 -19.10 8.24
N VAL A 23 -11.50 -18.78 8.79
CA VAL A 23 -11.88 -19.04 10.18
C VAL A 23 -13.01 -20.06 10.21
N GLY A 24 -12.75 -21.24 10.75
CA GLY A 24 -13.78 -22.22 11.07
C GLY A 24 -13.81 -22.50 12.56
N ARG A 25 -14.89 -23.11 13.07
CA ARG A 25 -15.05 -23.43 14.49
C ARG A 25 -15.35 -24.89 14.72
N ILE A 26 -14.76 -25.43 15.79
CA ILE A 26 -15.01 -26.78 16.28
C ILE A 26 -15.46 -26.63 17.72
N ASP A 27 -16.73 -26.90 18.01
CA ASP A 27 -17.35 -26.71 19.36
C ASP A 27 -17.02 -25.33 19.98
N GLY A 28 -17.06 -24.27 19.13
CA GLY A 28 -16.77 -22.89 19.54
C GLY A 28 -15.29 -22.50 19.53
N TYR A 29 -14.36 -23.44 19.39
CA TYR A 29 -12.93 -23.15 19.28
C TYR A 29 -12.54 -22.75 17.86
N ALA A 30 -11.98 -21.55 17.67
CA ALA A 30 -11.62 -21.04 16.35
C ALA A 30 -10.33 -21.70 15.82
N LEU A 31 -10.36 -22.15 14.57
CA LEU A 31 -9.18 -22.65 13.85
C LEU A 31 -8.96 -21.80 12.60
N PHE A 32 -7.76 -21.20 12.49
CA PHE A 32 -7.34 -20.42 11.34
C PHE A 32 -6.68 -21.30 10.30
N VAL A 33 -7.20 -21.33 9.09
CA VAL A 33 -6.75 -22.23 8.02
C VAL A 33 -6.42 -21.42 6.77
N LYS A 34 -5.15 -21.48 6.31
CA LYS A 34 -4.74 -20.84 5.06
C LYS A 34 -5.33 -21.53 3.83
N ASP A 35 -5.38 -20.80 2.71
CA ASP A 35 -5.83 -21.28 1.40
C ASP A 35 -7.30 -21.75 1.39
N THR A 36 -8.11 -21.23 2.31
CA THR A 36 -9.54 -21.45 2.40
C THR A 36 -10.31 -20.15 2.26
N ILE A 37 -11.57 -20.24 1.85
CA ILE A 37 -12.48 -19.10 1.73
C ILE A 37 -13.81 -19.38 2.44
N PRO A 38 -14.58 -18.36 2.84
CA PRO A 38 -15.89 -18.57 3.47
C PRO A 38 -16.82 -19.41 2.60
N GLY A 39 -17.48 -20.37 3.21
CA GLY A 39 -18.34 -21.36 2.55
C GLY A 39 -17.64 -22.64 2.14
N ASP A 40 -16.30 -22.75 2.21
CA ASP A 40 -15.62 -24.03 2.04
C ASP A 40 -15.89 -24.95 3.21
N ARG A 41 -16.22 -26.23 2.91
CA ARG A 41 -16.14 -27.33 3.88
C ARG A 41 -14.83 -28.07 3.67
N VAL A 42 -14.01 -28.16 4.70
CA VAL A 42 -12.63 -28.62 4.56
C VAL A 42 -12.22 -29.63 5.63
N ILE A 43 -11.23 -30.46 5.31
CA ILE A 43 -10.43 -31.17 6.31
C ILE A 43 -9.19 -30.31 6.60
N ALA A 44 -9.00 -29.95 7.86
CA ALA A 44 -7.79 -29.22 8.30
C ALA A 44 -7.10 -29.95 9.43
N LYS A 45 -5.78 -30.08 9.33
CA LYS A 45 -4.92 -30.65 10.38
C LYS A 45 -4.53 -29.55 11.37
N ALA A 46 -4.89 -29.69 12.64
CA ALA A 46 -4.48 -28.77 13.69
C ALA A 46 -2.96 -28.82 13.91
N THR A 47 -2.26 -27.68 13.65
CA THR A 47 -0.79 -27.61 13.69
C THR A 47 -0.27 -26.92 14.94
N LYS A 48 -1.00 -25.91 15.43
CA LYS A 48 -0.67 -25.16 16.64
C LYS A 48 -1.96 -24.84 17.38
N LEU A 49 -1.97 -25.10 18.69
CA LEU A 49 -3.10 -24.83 19.57
C LEU A 49 -2.68 -23.81 20.64
N ASN A 50 -3.47 -22.76 20.80
CA ASN A 50 -3.42 -21.80 21.90
C ASN A 50 -4.65 -21.99 22.78
N LYS A 51 -4.79 -21.23 23.88
CA LYS A 51 -5.89 -21.38 24.84
C LYS A 51 -7.28 -21.23 24.20
N ASN A 52 -7.48 -20.25 23.32
CA ASN A 52 -8.80 -19.89 22.77
C ASN A 52 -8.93 -20.06 21.25
N TYR A 53 -7.83 -20.36 20.55
CA TYR A 53 -7.79 -20.54 19.09
C TYR A 53 -6.59 -21.37 18.66
N GLY A 54 -6.61 -21.86 17.43
CA GLY A 54 -5.50 -22.61 16.85
C GLY A 54 -5.27 -22.27 15.37
N TYR A 55 -4.25 -22.94 14.81
CA TYR A 55 -3.93 -22.86 13.38
C TYR A 55 -4.02 -24.25 12.78
N GLY A 56 -4.62 -24.33 11.59
CA GLY A 56 -4.77 -25.55 10.82
C GLY A 56 -4.05 -25.45 9.47
N ARG A 57 -3.59 -26.60 8.99
CA ARG A 57 -3.15 -26.77 7.60
C ARG A 57 -4.27 -27.40 6.80
N LEU A 58 -4.66 -26.79 5.70
CA LEU A 58 -5.63 -27.36 4.76
C LEU A 58 -5.09 -28.70 4.24
N MET A 59 -5.87 -29.78 4.39
CA MET A 59 -5.58 -31.10 3.86
C MET A 59 -6.36 -31.34 2.57
N SER A 60 -7.68 -31.06 2.58
CA SER A 60 -8.54 -31.16 1.40
C SER A 60 -9.75 -30.23 1.54
N VAL A 61 -10.28 -29.79 0.40
CA VAL A 61 -11.60 -29.16 0.31
C VAL A 61 -12.58 -30.26 -0.03
N ILE A 62 -13.59 -30.49 0.84
CA ILE A 62 -14.64 -31.54 0.67
C ILE A 62 -15.71 -30.95 -0.26
N GLU A 63 -16.21 -29.76 0.09
CA GLU A 63 -17.22 -29.05 -0.66
C GLU A 63 -16.69 -27.61 -0.86
N PRO A 64 -16.38 -27.21 -2.11
CA PRO A 64 -15.92 -25.86 -2.37
C PRO A 64 -17.06 -24.85 -2.22
N SER A 65 -16.74 -23.66 -1.70
CA SER A 65 -17.65 -22.53 -1.71
C SER A 65 -18.06 -22.18 -3.16
N LYS A 66 -19.28 -21.69 -3.34
CA LYS A 66 -19.77 -21.17 -4.63
C LYS A 66 -18.90 -20.00 -5.15
N ASP A 67 -18.24 -19.29 -4.23
CA ASP A 67 -17.39 -18.13 -4.52
C ASP A 67 -15.91 -18.52 -4.74
N ARG A 68 -15.58 -19.82 -4.67
CA ARG A 68 -14.23 -20.31 -4.96
C ARG A 68 -13.96 -20.30 -6.46
N VAL A 69 -12.83 -19.69 -6.82
CA VAL A 69 -12.32 -19.67 -8.19
C VAL A 69 -10.88 -20.21 -8.23
N GLU A 70 -10.44 -20.62 -9.42
CA GLU A 70 -9.04 -20.98 -9.62
C GLU A 70 -8.17 -19.71 -9.60
N ALA A 71 -7.14 -19.70 -8.76
CA ALA A 71 -6.20 -18.58 -8.70
C ALA A 71 -5.35 -18.55 -9.99
N LYS A 72 -5.47 -17.46 -10.76
CA LYS A 72 -4.73 -17.30 -12.03
C LYS A 72 -3.21 -17.29 -11.87
N CYS A 73 -2.70 -16.86 -10.70
CA CYS A 73 -1.27 -16.84 -10.43
C CYS A 73 -0.79 -18.21 -9.96
N PRO A 74 0.14 -18.86 -10.68
CA PRO A 74 0.61 -20.21 -10.33
C PRO A 74 1.35 -20.27 -9.00
N VAL A 75 1.87 -19.16 -8.51
CA VAL A 75 2.62 -19.07 -7.25
C VAL A 75 1.81 -18.41 -6.12
N ALA A 76 0.50 -18.16 -6.29
CA ALA A 76 -0.31 -17.44 -5.32
C ALA A 76 -0.24 -18.03 -3.90
N LYS A 77 -0.28 -19.36 -3.76
CA LYS A 77 -0.18 -20.06 -2.46
C LYS A 77 1.20 -19.88 -1.80
N ALA A 78 2.27 -19.86 -2.58
CA ALA A 78 3.63 -19.76 -2.06
C ALA A 78 4.05 -18.32 -1.79
N CYS A 79 3.70 -17.39 -2.69
CA CYS A 79 4.10 -15.98 -2.63
C CYS A 79 3.48 -15.22 -1.45
N GLY A 80 2.24 -15.52 -1.05
CA GLY A 80 1.57 -14.84 0.07
C GLY A 80 1.19 -13.37 -0.17
N GLY A 81 1.39 -12.83 -1.36
CA GLY A 81 1.01 -11.44 -1.68
C GLY A 81 -0.47 -11.27 -2.02
N CYS A 82 -1.06 -12.27 -2.68
CA CYS A 82 -2.44 -12.26 -3.16
C CYS A 82 -3.27 -13.30 -2.39
N THR A 83 -3.54 -13.04 -1.11
CA THR A 83 -4.16 -14.01 -0.19
C THR A 83 -5.63 -14.32 -0.48
N LEU A 84 -6.31 -13.48 -1.28
CA LEU A 84 -7.72 -13.65 -1.66
C LEU A 84 -7.93 -14.10 -3.11
N MET A 85 -6.87 -14.42 -3.87
CA MET A 85 -6.99 -14.69 -5.31
C MET A 85 -7.81 -15.95 -5.64
N ALA A 86 -8.02 -16.85 -4.68
CA ALA A 86 -8.86 -18.03 -4.84
C ALA A 86 -10.36 -17.76 -4.60
N MET A 87 -10.75 -16.51 -4.36
CA MET A 87 -12.12 -16.05 -4.13
C MET A 87 -12.56 -15.13 -5.27
N SER A 88 -13.84 -15.22 -5.70
CA SER A 88 -14.40 -14.33 -6.72
C SER A 88 -14.22 -12.87 -6.34
N TYR A 89 -14.04 -12.00 -7.33
CA TYR A 89 -13.69 -10.60 -7.05
C TYR A 89 -14.85 -9.87 -6.34
N GLU A 90 -16.06 -10.16 -6.70
CA GLU A 90 -17.27 -9.64 -6.06
C GLU A 90 -17.30 -10.01 -4.57
N ARG A 91 -16.96 -11.25 -4.24
CA ARG A 91 -16.91 -11.70 -2.85
C ARG A 91 -15.75 -11.07 -2.08
N GLN A 92 -14.63 -10.76 -2.74
CA GLN A 92 -13.53 -9.99 -2.11
C GLN A 92 -14.02 -8.58 -1.70
N LEU A 93 -14.80 -7.90 -2.54
CA LEU A 93 -15.36 -6.58 -2.24
C LEU A 93 -16.36 -6.62 -1.09
N GLU A 94 -17.23 -7.63 -1.05
CA GLU A 94 -18.15 -7.86 0.09
C GLU A 94 -17.38 -8.10 1.40
N PHE A 95 -16.34 -8.95 1.36
CA PHE A 95 -15.49 -9.20 2.53
C PHE A 95 -14.86 -7.90 3.04
N LYS A 96 -14.35 -7.07 2.17
CA LYS A 96 -13.74 -5.78 2.52
C LYS A 96 -14.75 -4.80 3.12
N ARG A 97 -15.96 -4.77 2.58
CA ARG A 97 -17.07 -4.01 3.16
C ARG A 97 -17.39 -4.47 4.58
N HIS A 98 -17.61 -5.76 4.79
CA HIS A 98 -17.88 -6.34 6.11
C HIS A 98 -16.73 -6.12 7.09
N LEU A 99 -15.47 -6.11 6.62
CA LEU A 99 -14.31 -5.81 7.46
C LEU A 99 -14.40 -4.38 8.02
N ILE A 100 -14.74 -3.38 7.17
CA ILE A 100 -14.95 -2.00 7.61
C ILE A 100 -16.09 -1.93 8.61
N GLU A 101 -17.27 -2.47 8.28
CA GLU A 101 -18.47 -2.48 9.15
C GLU A 101 -18.17 -3.09 10.53
N ASN A 102 -17.56 -4.27 10.54
CA ASN A 102 -17.21 -4.98 11.77
C ASN A 102 -16.24 -4.19 12.66
N ASN A 103 -15.24 -3.52 12.06
CA ASN A 103 -14.29 -2.73 12.82
C ASN A 103 -14.93 -1.45 13.38
N LEU A 104 -15.77 -0.78 12.61
CA LEU A 104 -16.52 0.39 13.09
C LEU A 104 -17.41 0.02 14.30
N ILE A 105 -18.11 -1.11 14.25
CA ILE A 105 -18.97 -1.58 15.33
C ILE A 105 -18.16 -2.06 16.53
N ARG A 106 -17.23 -3.01 16.33
CA ARG A 106 -16.58 -3.72 17.45
C ARG A 106 -15.47 -2.94 18.12
N ILE A 107 -14.71 -2.16 17.35
CA ILE A 107 -13.60 -1.34 17.84
C ILE A 107 -14.06 0.10 18.10
N GLY A 108 -14.74 0.68 17.11
CA GLY A 108 -15.22 2.05 17.16
C GLY A 108 -16.39 2.25 18.13
N GLY A 109 -17.21 1.21 18.38
CA GLY A 109 -18.48 1.36 19.07
C GLY A 109 -19.52 2.15 18.26
N LEU A 110 -19.29 2.27 16.94
CA LEU A 110 -20.06 3.08 16.00
C LEU A 110 -21.08 2.20 15.28
N SER A 111 -22.26 2.03 15.89
CA SER A 111 -23.38 1.29 15.29
C SER A 111 -24.27 2.21 14.44
N GLY A 112 -24.88 1.65 13.39
CA GLY A 112 -25.83 2.38 12.55
C GLY A 112 -25.20 3.23 11.44
N ILE A 113 -23.86 3.20 11.27
CA ILE A 113 -23.19 3.83 10.15
C ILE A 113 -23.35 2.92 8.93
N GLU A 114 -23.90 3.46 7.85
CA GLU A 114 -23.99 2.78 6.56
C GLU A 114 -22.63 2.75 5.88
N VAL A 115 -22.17 1.56 5.48
CA VAL A 115 -20.99 1.37 4.64
C VAL A 115 -21.45 0.94 3.25
N PRO A 116 -21.36 1.79 2.23
CA PRO A 116 -21.72 1.44 0.86
C PRO A 116 -20.84 0.32 0.30
N PRO A 117 -21.21 -0.29 -0.84
CA PRO A 117 -20.35 -1.24 -1.54
C PRO A 117 -18.95 -0.66 -1.80
N VAL A 118 -17.92 -1.47 -1.59
CA VAL A 118 -16.52 -1.06 -1.85
C VAL A 118 -16.33 -0.81 -3.34
N ILE A 119 -15.72 0.32 -3.68
CA ILE A 119 -15.41 0.67 -5.07
C ILE A 119 -14.27 -0.22 -5.57
N GLY A 120 -14.62 -1.17 -6.46
CA GLY A 120 -13.69 -2.10 -7.07
C GLY A 120 -13.05 -1.58 -8.36
N MET A 121 -12.22 -2.45 -8.95
CA MET A 121 -11.63 -2.27 -10.28
C MET A 121 -12.40 -3.10 -11.32
N ASP A 122 -12.51 -2.59 -12.55
CA ASP A 122 -13.02 -3.36 -13.68
C ASP A 122 -12.09 -4.53 -14.05
N ASN A 123 -10.78 -4.31 -13.97
CA ASN A 123 -9.75 -5.33 -14.11
C ASN A 123 -8.81 -5.31 -12.89
N PRO A 124 -8.90 -6.27 -11.95
CA PRO A 124 -8.09 -6.31 -10.74
C PRO A 124 -6.66 -6.85 -10.95
N TYR A 125 -6.18 -6.87 -12.19
CA TYR A 125 -4.83 -7.31 -12.58
C TYR A 125 -4.04 -6.16 -13.19
N ARG A 126 -2.69 -6.28 -13.20
CA ARG A 126 -1.76 -5.33 -13.84
C ARG A 126 -1.88 -3.88 -13.33
N TYR A 127 -2.39 -3.69 -12.13
CA TYR A 127 -2.70 -2.36 -11.59
C TYR A 127 -1.53 -1.69 -10.84
N ARG A 128 -0.51 -2.47 -10.41
CA ARG A 128 0.58 -1.91 -9.61
C ARG A 128 1.61 -1.21 -10.49
N ASN A 129 1.82 0.06 -10.21
CA ASN A 129 2.83 0.90 -10.86
C ASN A 129 4.24 0.75 -10.26
N LYS A 130 4.38 0.03 -9.14
CA LYS A 130 5.65 -0.21 -8.47
C LYS A 130 5.78 -1.65 -8.03
N ALA A 131 6.94 -2.25 -8.31
CA ALA A 131 7.35 -3.53 -7.75
C ALA A 131 8.80 -3.48 -7.26
N GLN A 132 9.08 -4.20 -6.17
CA GLN A 132 10.42 -4.35 -5.60
C GLN A 132 10.70 -5.83 -5.53
N PHE A 133 11.61 -6.30 -6.38
CA PHE A 133 11.95 -7.71 -6.50
C PHE A 133 13.24 -8.01 -5.73
N PRO A 134 13.19 -8.79 -4.64
CA PRO A 134 14.40 -9.33 -4.05
C PRO A 134 15.14 -10.20 -5.07
N VAL A 135 16.45 -10.11 -5.05
CA VAL A 135 17.38 -10.89 -5.88
C VAL A 135 18.18 -11.81 -4.98
N GLY A 136 18.11 -13.09 -5.24
CA GLY A 136 18.79 -14.10 -4.43
C GLY A 136 19.34 -15.25 -5.26
N THR A 137 19.76 -16.29 -4.57
CA THR A 137 20.26 -17.52 -5.18
C THR A 137 19.44 -18.69 -4.65
N ASP A 138 19.00 -19.59 -5.52
CA ASP A 138 18.34 -20.82 -5.13
C ASP A 138 19.34 -21.86 -4.61
N LYS A 139 18.81 -23.02 -4.15
CA LYS A 139 19.63 -24.13 -3.64
C LYS A 139 20.61 -24.73 -4.68
N ASP A 140 20.33 -24.52 -5.95
CA ASP A 140 21.13 -25.04 -7.07
C ASP A 140 22.15 -23.99 -7.56
N GLY A 141 22.22 -22.82 -6.91
CA GLY A 141 23.15 -21.74 -7.24
C GLY A 141 22.69 -20.79 -8.34
N ASN A 142 21.44 -20.91 -8.82
CA ASN A 142 20.91 -20.03 -9.85
C ASN A 142 20.39 -18.72 -9.27
N ILE A 143 20.56 -17.63 -10.00
CA ILE A 143 19.97 -16.33 -9.63
C ILE A 143 18.46 -16.42 -9.78
N VAL A 144 17.73 -16.04 -8.73
CA VAL A 144 16.28 -15.96 -8.68
C VAL A 144 15.83 -14.57 -8.32
N MET A 145 14.71 -14.13 -8.94
CA MET A 145 14.02 -12.87 -8.67
C MET A 145 12.54 -13.16 -8.47
N GLY A 146 11.90 -12.44 -7.55
CA GLY A 146 10.48 -12.70 -7.29
C GLY A 146 9.99 -12.00 -6.04
N PHE A 147 9.31 -12.72 -5.15
CA PHE A 147 8.81 -12.17 -3.89
C PHE A 147 9.10 -13.14 -2.74
N TYR A 148 9.14 -12.62 -1.53
CA TYR A 148 9.32 -13.46 -0.35
C TYR A 148 8.08 -14.32 -0.09
N ALA A 149 8.32 -15.59 0.26
CA ALA A 149 7.30 -16.46 0.79
C ALA A 149 6.79 -15.89 2.12
N GLY A 150 5.50 -16.06 2.38
CA GLY A 150 4.88 -15.54 3.59
C GLY A 150 5.61 -15.98 4.87
N ARG A 151 6.00 -15.02 5.72
CA ARG A 151 6.70 -15.21 7.00
C ARG A 151 8.14 -15.76 6.87
N THR A 152 8.74 -15.68 5.70
CA THR A 152 10.15 -16.10 5.47
C THR A 152 10.84 -15.13 4.51
N HIS A 153 12.18 -15.24 4.40
CA HIS A 153 12.97 -14.53 3.39
C HIS A 153 13.33 -15.43 2.19
N SER A 154 12.68 -16.60 2.06
CA SER A 154 12.84 -17.44 0.87
C SER A 154 12.17 -16.78 -0.33
N ILE A 155 12.91 -16.58 -1.42
CA ILE A 155 12.38 -15.97 -2.64
C ILE A 155 11.61 -17.02 -3.43
N ILE A 156 10.34 -16.72 -3.71
CA ILE A 156 9.52 -17.46 -4.67
C ILE A 156 9.74 -16.83 -6.04
N PRO A 157 10.35 -17.54 -7.00
CA PRO A 157 10.57 -17.03 -8.35
C PRO A 157 9.24 -16.59 -8.97
N ASN A 158 9.16 -15.33 -9.35
CA ASN A 158 7.96 -14.76 -9.99
C ASN A 158 8.35 -13.48 -10.74
N GLU A 159 8.87 -13.66 -11.93
CA GLU A 159 9.31 -12.54 -12.79
C GLU A 159 8.13 -11.85 -13.47
N ASP A 160 6.99 -12.54 -13.67
CA ASP A 160 5.74 -12.00 -14.21
C ASP A 160 4.60 -12.02 -13.17
N CYS A 161 4.61 -11.05 -12.29
CA CYS A 161 3.56 -10.88 -11.29
C CYS A 161 2.27 -10.34 -11.93
N LEU A 162 1.16 -11.09 -11.83
CA LEU A 162 -0.11 -10.75 -12.47
C LEU A 162 -0.75 -9.44 -12.00
N ILE A 163 -0.43 -8.96 -10.81
CA ILE A 163 -0.89 -7.64 -10.34
C ILE A 163 0.11 -6.51 -10.66
N GLY A 164 1.37 -6.85 -10.99
CA GLY A 164 2.40 -5.91 -11.42
C GLY A 164 2.33 -5.60 -12.92
N SER A 165 3.07 -4.58 -13.35
CA SER A 165 3.18 -4.24 -14.77
C SER A 165 3.81 -5.39 -15.57
N ASP A 166 3.32 -5.63 -16.76
CA ASP A 166 3.79 -6.66 -17.70
C ASP A 166 5.24 -6.42 -18.20
N ILE A 167 5.71 -5.17 -18.12
CA ILE A 167 7.10 -4.81 -18.48
C ILE A 167 8.14 -5.45 -17.54
N ASN A 168 7.74 -5.81 -16.33
CA ASN A 168 8.67 -6.28 -15.30
C ASN A 168 9.43 -7.52 -15.75
N ALA A 169 8.76 -8.47 -16.40
CA ALA A 169 9.37 -9.73 -16.85
C ALA A 169 10.57 -9.51 -17.79
N GLY A 170 10.44 -8.64 -18.79
CA GLY A 170 11.52 -8.34 -19.72
C GLY A 170 12.72 -7.65 -19.06
N ILE A 171 12.44 -6.70 -18.16
CA ILE A 171 13.50 -5.98 -17.41
C ILE A 171 14.26 -6.93 -16.48
N LEU A 172 13.53 -7.76 -15.73
CA LEU A 172 14.14 -8.73 -14.81
C LEU A 172 14.97 -9.79 -15.55
N ALA A 173 14.44 -10.28 -16.68
CA ALA A 173 15.17 -11.25 -17.52
C ALA A 173 16.49 -10.67 -18.02
N GLU A 174 16.52 -9.40 -18.49
CA GLU A 174 17.73 -8.74 -18.97
C GLU A 174 18.74 -8.52 -17.84
N ILE A 175 18.29 -8.04 -16.66
CA ILE A 175 19.16 -7.85 -15.49
C ILE A 175 19.76 -9.21 -15.06
N LYS A 176 18.95 -10.26 -15.01
CA LYS A 176 19.38 -11.62 -14.65
C LYS A 176 20.43 -12.13 -15.63
N ALA A 177 20.19 -12.01 -16.93
CA ALA A 177 21.15 -12.41 -17.98
C ALA A 177 22.47 -11.62 -17.86
N PHE A 178 22.39 -10.31 -17.62
CA PHE A 178 23.54 -9.45 -17.38
C PHE A 178 24.35 -9.89 -16.15
N MET A 179 23.66 -10.19 -15.03
CA MET A 179 24.33 -10.68 -13.81
C MET A 179 25.07 -12.01 -14.05
N ILE A 180 24.44 -12.96 -14.74
CA ILE A 180 25.04 -14.26 -15.07
C ILE A 180 26.27 -14.06 -15.96
N MET A 181 26.14 -13.29 -17.06
CA MET A 181 27.22 -13.04 -18.04
C MET A 181 28.44 -12.38 -17.39
N ASN A 182 28.24 -11.50 -16.42
CA ASN A 182 29.29 -10.74 -15.76
C ASN A 182 29.70 -11.30 -14.39
N HIS A 183 29.24 -12.49 -14.03
CA HIS A 183 29.53 -13.17 -12.76
C HIS A 183 29.20 -12.31 -11.53
N ILE A 184 28.15 -11.50 -11.63
CA ILE A 184 27.66 -10.62 -10.53
C ILE A 184 26.79 -11.45 -9.59
N LYS A 185 27.17 -11.52 -8.31
CA LYS A 185 26.44 -12.27 -7.29
C LYS A 185 25.26 -11.48 -6.72
N SER A 186 24.16 -12.19 -6.45
CA SER A 186 23.10 -11.68 -5.59
C SER A 186 23.60 -11.48 -4.16
N TYR A 187 22.96 -10.56 -3.42
CA TYR A 187 23.25 -10.36 -2.01
C TYR A 187 22.68 -11.52 -1.17
N ASP A 188 23.48 -12.02 -0.26
CA ASP A 188 23.11 -13.00 0.74
C ASP A 188 22.97 -12.33 2.11
N GLU A 189 21.78 -12.40 2.70
CA GLU A 189 21.45 -11.74 3.96
C GLU A 189 22.17 -12.37 5.17
N ASN A 190 22.57 -13.65 5.10
CA ASN A 190 23.25 -14.34 6.20
C ASN A 190 24.75 -13.98 6.25
N SER A 191 25.41 -14.00 5.12
CA SER A 191 26.84 -13.68 5.01
C SER A 191 27.12 -12.20 4.79
N HIS A 192 26.08 -11.39 4.48
CA HIS A 192 26.17 -9.98 4.08
C HIS A 192 27.13 -9.74 2.92
N SER A 193 27.20 -10.68 2.00
CA SER A 193 28.07 -10.66 0.83
C SER A 193 27.27 -10.69 -0.48
N GLY A 194 27.93 -10.43 -1.62
CA GLY A 194 27.26 -10.25 -2.90
C GLY A 194 26.83 -8.79 -3.15
N LEU A 195 26.43 -8.49 -4.39
CA LEU A 195 26.24 -7.13 -4.84
C LEU A 195 24.76 -6.74 -4.96
N VAL A 196 23.97 -7.44 -5.76
CA VAL A 196 22.59 -7.03 -6.10
C VAL A 196 21.61 -7.55 -5.07
N ARG A 197 20.90 -6.63 -4.42
CA ARG A 197 19.92 -6.92 -3.36
C ARG A 197 18.50 -7.00 -3.89
N HIS A 198 18.08 -5.95 -4.64
CA HIS A 198 16.72 -5.81 -5.17
C HIS A 198 16.75 -5.12 -6.53
N VAL A 199 15.67 -5.28 -7.27
CA VAL A 199 15.34 -4.47 -8.44
C VAL A 199 14.03 -3.79 -8.15
N LEU A 200 14.04 -2.44 -8.11
CA LEU A 200 12.85 -1.61 -8.06
C LEU A 200 12.48 -1.21 -9.49
N ILE A 201 11.24 -1.43 -9.88
CA ILE A 201 10.68 -0.96 -11.14
C ILE A 201 9.46 -0.10 -10.84
N ARG A 202 9.41 1.09 -11.44
CA ARG A 202 8.25 1.97 -11.42
C ARG A 202 7.78 2.26 -12.84
N THR A 203 6.47 2.38 -13.03
CA THR A 203 5.86 2.69 -14.32
C THR A 203 4.89 3.85 -14.13
N GLY A 204 5.06 4.92 -14.89
CA GLY A 204 4.03 5.95 -15.04
C GLY A 204 2.91 5.39 -15.92
N PHE A 205 1.71 5.28 -15.37
CA PHE A 205 0.56 4.67 -16.07
C PHE A 205 0.04 5.56 -17.19
N THR A 206 0.05 6.86 -16.98
CA THR A 206 -0.40 7.85 -17.97
C THR A 206 0.71 8.20 -18.96
N THR A 207 1.95 8.33 -18.46
CA THR A 207 3.08 8.80 -19.28
C THR A 207 3.84 7.69 -20.00
N GLY A 208 3.68 6.43 -19.58
CA GLY A 208 4.47 5.31 -20.07
C GLY A 208 5.94 5.35 -19.66
N GLN A 209 6.37 6.29 -18.81
CA GLN A 209 7.75 6.38 -18.35
C GLN A 209 8.07 5.23 -17.39
N ILE A 210 9.26 4.62 -17.58
CA ILE A 210 9.73 3.50 -16.75
C ILE A 210 10.99 3.95 -16.01
N MET A 211 11.03 3.65 -14.71
CA MET A 211 12.23 3.74 -13.89
C MET A 211 12.69 2.34 -13.50
N VAL A 212 13.97 2.06 -13.70
CA VAL A 212 14.64 0.87 -13.21
C VAL A 212 15.70 1.29 -12.20
N CYS A 213 15.58 0.83 -10.96
CA CYS A 213 16.55 1.14 -9.90
C CYS A 213 17.09 -0.16 -9.30
N VAL A 214 18.38 -0.41 -9.51
CA VAL A 214 19.06 -1.60 -8.96
C VAL A 214 19.62 -1.26 -7.57
N VAL A 215 19.18 -1.99 -6.55
CA VAL A 215 19.63 -1.81 -5.17
C VAL A 215 20.85 -2.69 -4.93
N ILE A 216 21.95 -2.08 -4.51
CA ILE A 216 23.24 -2.77 -4.40
C ILE A 216 23.90 -2.62 -3.03
N ASN A 217 24.60 -3.65 -2.62
CA ASN A 217 25.55 -3.66 -1.50
C ASN A 217 26.96 -3.28 -2.00
N GLY A 218 27.07 -2.08 -2.56
CA GLY A 218 28.31 -1.60 -3.18
C GLY A 218 28.22 -0.12 -3.56
N SER A 219 29.18 0.38 -4.34
CA SER A 219 29.18 1.76 -4.86
C SER A 219 28.83 1.84 -6.35
N SER A 220 29.04 0.76 -7.10
CA SER A 220 28.81 0.69 -8.54
C SER A 220 28.55 -0.77 -8.96
N ILE A 221 27.98 -0.92 -10.15
CA ILE A 221 27.80 -2.24 -10.81
C ILE A 221 28.94 -2.39 -11.82
N PRO A 222 29.67 -3.53 -11.84
CA PRO A 222 30.64 -3.78 -12.90
C PRO A 222 30.00 -3.67 -14.28
N LYS A 223 30.65 -2.95 -15.21
CA LYS A 223 30.17 -2.73 -16.58
C LYS A 223 28.76 -2.10 -16.66
N GLU A 224 28.45 -1.17 -15.79
CA GLU A 224 27.12 -0.55 -15.72
C GLU A 224 26.67 0.12 -17.02
N ASP A 225 27.59 0.64 -17.85
CA ASP A 225 27.26 1.18 -19.18
C ASP A 225 26.71 0.11 -20.14
N GLU A 226 27.20 -1.15 -20.02
CA GLU A 226 26.65 -2.28 -20.78
C GLU A 226 25.24 -2.62 -20.32
N LEU A 227 24.99 -2.64 -19.00
CA LEU A 227 23.66 -2.83 -18.44
C LEU A 227 22.69 -1.77 -18.95
N VAL A 228 23.09 -0.49 -18.92
CA VAL A 228 22.28 0.62 -19.45
C VAL A 228 21.93 0.39 -20.91
N LYS A 229 22.91 0.07 -21.78
CA LYS A 229 22.66 -0.19 -23.20
C LYS A 229 21.67 -1.33 -23.42
N LYS A 230 21.82 -2.44 -22.66
CA LYS A 230 20.95 -3.60 -22.75
C LYS A 230 19.51 -3.29 -22.32
N LEU A 231 19.33 -2.56 -21.23
CA LEU A 231 18.00 -2.12 -20.77
C LEU A 231 17.34 -1.18 -21.78
N LEU A 232 18.08 -0.23 -22.36
CA LEU A 232 17.56 0.69 -23.37
C LEU A 232 17.23 0.03 -24.71
N ALA A 233 17.79 -1.14 -24.99
CA ALA A 233 17.46 -1.93 -26.18
C ALA A 233 16.12 -2.69 -26.04
N LEU A 234 15.53 -2.76 -24.84
CA LEU A 234 14.24 -3.40 -24.64
C LEU A 234 13.11 -2.58 -25.30
N SER A 235 12.21 -3.29 -25.95
CA SER A 235 11.01 -2.72 -26.54
C SER A 235 9.78 -3.07 -25.71
N PHE A 236 8.93 -2.10 -25.47
CA PHE A 236 7.71 -2.27 -24.70
C PHE A 236 6.48 -1.87 -25.54
N SER A 237 5.34 -2.49 -25.27
CA SER A 237 4.06 -2.11 -25.88
C SER A 237 3.58 -0.73 -25.39
N ASN A 238 2.65 -0.12 -26.12
CA ASN A 238 1.95 1.12 -25.74
C ASN A 238 2.90 2.32 -25.50
N GLU A 239 3.91 2.50 -26.36
CA GLU A 239 4.86 3.63 -26.33
C GLU A 239 5.64 3.80 -25.01
N ARG A 240 5.60 2.78 -24.14
CA ARG A 240 6.35 2.81 -22.88
C ARG A 240 7.85 2.80 -23.14
N LYS A 241 8.59 3.60 -22.37
CA LYS A 241 10.04 3.74 -22.51
C LYS A 241 10.76 3.92 -21.17
N ILE A 242 11.97 3.42 -21.08
CA ILE A 242 12.82 3.68 -19.93
C ILE A 242 13.26 5.15 -19.95
N ALA A 243 12.83 5.91 -18.94
CA ALA A 243 13.15 7.31 -18.74
C ALA A 243 14.23 7.51 -17.67
N SER A 244 14.39 6.50 -16.78
CA SER A 244 15.35 6.57 -15.67
C SER A 244 15.97 5.19 -15.41
N ILE A 245 17.29 5.13 -15.32
CA ILE A 245 18.02 3.98 -14.80
C ILE A 245 18.90 4.47 -13.67
N MET A 246 18.77 3.85 -12.50
CA MET A 246 19.44 4.28 -11.28
C MET A 246 20.06 3.11 -10.52
N VAL A 247 21.01 3.45 -9.67
CA VAL A 247 21.52 2.57 -8.61
C VAL A 247 21.16 3.17 -7.27
N ASN A 248 20.58 2.38 -6.39
CA ASN A 248 20.40 2.70 -4.99
C ASN A 248 21.44 1.97 -4.14
N ILE A 249 22.19 2.71 -3.34
CA ILE A 249 23.28 2.20 -2.51
C ILE A 249 22.74 1.84 -1.14
N ASN A 250 22.64 0.55 -0.85
CA ASN A 250 22.22 0.04 0.46
C ASN A 250 23.25 -0.97 0.99
N ARG A 251 24.12 -0.51 1.88
CA ARG A 251 25.12 -1.34 2.58
C ARG A 251 24.70 -1.75 3.98
N GLU A 252 23.52 -1.30 4.41
CA GLU A 252 23.02 -1.56 5.75
C GLU A 252 22.63 -3.05 5.91
N LYS A 253 22.96 -3.61 7.06
CA LYS A 253 22.60 -4.99 7.45
C LYS A 253 21.24 -5.03 8.12
N THR A 254 20.22 -4.47 7.41
CA THR A 254 18.85 -4.35 7.91
C THR A 254 17.87 -4.85 6.85
N ASN A 255 16.62 -4.99 7.25
CA ASN A 255 15.50 -5.35 6.34
C ASN A 255 15.02 -4.17 5.48
N VAL A 256 15.60 -2.98 5.62
CA VAL A 256 15.27 -1.83 4.79
C VAL A 256 15.77 -2.08 3.37
N ILE A 257 14.86 -2.01 2.40
CA ILE A 257 15.15 -2.34 1.00
C ILE A 257 16.01 -1.25 0.36
N LEU A 258 15.60 0.02 0.49
CA LEU A 258 16.26 1.15 -0.16
C LEU A 258 17.19 1.88 0.80
N GLY A 259 18.43 2.08 0.38
CA GLY A 259 19.36 2.96 1.08
C GLY A 259 19.06 4.44 0.76
N LYS A 260 19.68 5.35 1.52
CA LYS A 260 19.45 6.80 1.40
C LYS A 260 20.03 7.44 0.13
N LYS A 261 20.97 6.80 -0.55
CA LYS A 261 21.69 7.37 -1.70
C LYS A 261 21.32 6.67 -2.99
N CYS A 262 20.90 7.48 -3.97
CA CYS A 262 20.68 7.06 -5.35
C CYS A 262 21.68 7.76 -6.29
N ARG A 263 22.08 7.06 -7.36
CA ARG A 263 22.93 7.58 -8.44
C ARG A 263 22.26 7.27 -9.78
N VAL A 264 22.15 8.31 -10.62
CA VAL A 264 21.59 8.16 -11.96
C VAL A 264 22.65 7.53 -12.88
N LEU A 265 22.26 6.53 -13.64
CA LEU A 265 23.05 5.93 -14.72
C LEU A 265 22.59 6.44 -16.08
N TYR A 266 21.29 6.68 -16.23
CA TYR A 266 20.69 7.18 -17.46
C TYR A 266 19.43 7.99 -17.15
N GLY A 267 19.19 9.05 -17.92
CA GLY A 267 17.99 9.85 -17.89
C GLY A 267 17.89 10.76 -16.66
N THR A 268 16.70 10.86 -16.10
CA THR A 268 16.38 11.74 -14.97
C THR A 268 16.35 10.97 -13.64
N PRO A 269 16.53 11.63 -12.48
CA PRO A 269 16.41 10.98 -11.17
C PRO A 269 14.96 10.65 -10.79
N TYR A 270 13.99 10.87 -11.67
CA TYR A 270 12.57 10.66 -11.46
C TYR A 270 11.90 10.15 -12.74
N ILE A 271 10.68 9.66 -12.60
CA ILE A 271 9.70 9.57 -13.67
C ILE A 271 8.55 10.53 -13.38
N GLU A 272 7.80 10.89 -14.42
CA GLU A 272 6.59 11.70 -14.28
C GLU A 272 5.36 10.84 -14.51
N ASP A 273 4.31 11.08 -13.72
CA ASP A 273 2.99 10.47 -13.91
C ASP A 273 1.89 11.42 -13.42
N TYR A 274 0.64 11.04 -13.66
CA TYR A 274 -0.53 11.85 -13.31
C TYR A 274 -1.45 11.10 -12.34
N ILE A 275 -2.11 11.83 -11.45
CA ILE A 275 -3.34 11.43 -10.77
C ILE A 275 -4.38 12.48 -11.17
N GLY A 276 -5.40 12.06 -11.94
CA GLY A 276 -6.29 13.00 -12.61
C GLY A 276 -5.49 13.96 -13.50
N GLU A 277 -5.62 15.27 -13.27
CA GLU A 277 -4.91 16.30 -14.02
C GLU A 277 -3.60 16.77 -13.36
N VAL A 278 -3.28 16.29 -12.15
CA VAL A 278 -2.08 16.72 -11.42
C VAL A 278 -0.91 15.83 -11.79
N LYS A 279 0.18 16.47 -12.25
CA LYS A 279 1.44 15.82 -12.60
C LYS A 279 2.36 15.71 -11.39
N TYR A 280 3.00 14.56 -11.24
CA TYR A 280 3.96 14.31 -10.16
C TYR A 280 5.29 13.83 -10.71
N ARG A 281 6.39 14.31 -10.13
CA ARG A 281 7.72 13.72 -10.24
C ARG A 281 7.90 12.72 -9.11
N ILE A 282 8.30 11.52 -9.47
CA ILE A 282 8.35 10.37 -8.58
C ILE A 282 9.78 9.83 -8.59
N GLN A 283 10.49 9.98 -7.46
CA GLN A 283 11.83 9.46 -7.26
C GLN A 283 11.80 8.00 -6.76
N PRO A 284 12.93 7.26 -6.72
CA PRO A 284 12.96 5.91 -6.17
C PRO A 284 12.45 5.81 -4.72
N LEU A 285 12.77 6.81 -3.90
CA LEU A 285 12.44 6.85 -2.46
C LEU A 285 11.05 7.45 -2.18
N SER A 286 10.46 8.21 -3.12
CA SER A 286 9.18 8.85 -2.92
C SER A 286 8.08 7.82 -2.66
N PHE A 287 7.24 8.07 -1.66
CA PHE A 287 5.97 7.36 -1.54
C PHE A 287 5.03 7.86 -2.64
N TYR A 288 4.43 6.96 -3.36
CA TYR A 288 3.42 7.21 -4.38
C TYR A 288 2.50 6.00 -4.43
N GLN A 289 1.21 6.22 -4.44
CA GLN A 289 0.20 5.16 -4.40
C GLN A 289 0.38 4.17 -5.55
N VAL A 290 0.26 2.87 -5.24
CA VAL A 290 0.66 1.81 -6.18
C VAL A 290 -0.40 1.45 -7.22
N ASN A 291 -1.63 1.92 -7.05
CA ASN A 291 -2.75 1.68 -7.96
C ASN A 291 -3.32 3.02 -8.43
N PRO A 292 -2.82 3.59 -9.53
CA PRO A 292 -3.21 4.93 -9.99
C PRO A 292 -4.71 5.08 -10.27
N VAL A 293 -5.35 4.04 -10.82
CA VAL A 293 -6.78 4.04 -11.13
C VAL A 293 -7.64 4.19 -9.88
N GLN A 294 -7.33 3.43 -8.85
CA GLN A 294 -8.07 3.52 -7.59
C GLN A 294 -7.67 4.75 -6.77
N THR A 295 -6.43 5.22 -6.90
CA THR A 295 -5.94 6.44 -6.24
C THR A 295 -6.73 7.66 -6.72
N GLU A 296 -7.00 7.78 -8.02
CA GLU A 296 -7.81 8.87 -8.54
C GLU A 296 -9.23 8.83 -7.97
N LYS A 297 -9.86 7.65 -7.89
CA LYS A 297 -11.18 7.48 -7.25
C LYS A 297 -11.13 7.85 -5.77
N LEU A 298 -10.11 7.37 -5.04
CA LEU A 298 -9.90 7.64 -3.62
C LEU A 298 -9.80 9.15 -3.35
N TYR A 299 -8.97 9.85 -4.14
CA TYR A 299 -8.76 11.29 -3.97
C TYR A 299 -9.96 12.13 -4.40
N ASN A 300 -10.71 11.70 -5.40
CA ASN A 300 -11.99 12.34 -5.76
C ASN A 300 -13.02 12.23 -4.63
N ILE A 301 -13.07 11.07 -3.92
CA ILE A 301 -13.93 10.91 -2.74
C ILE A 301 -13.46 11.82 -1.61
N ALA A 302 -12.15 11.88 -1.34
CA ALA A 302 -11.62 12.76 -0.32
C ALA A 302 -11.92 14.25 -0.62
N LEU A 303 -11.80 14.65 -1.89
CA LEU A 303 -12.15 16.00 -2.36
C LEU A 303 -13.65 16.29 -2.24
N ASP A 304 -14.52 15.32 -2.59
CA ASP A 304 -15.98 15.44 -2.41
C ASP A 304 -16.35 15.59 -0.92
N TYR A 305 -15.73 14.78 -0.06
CA TYR A 305 -15.97 14.81 1.38
C TYR A 305 -15.43 16.09 2.03
N ALA A 306 -14.33 16.64 1.52
CA ALA A 306 -13.82 17.94 1.96
C ALA A 306 -14.81 19.09 1.65
N GLY A 307 -15.68 18.97 0.63
CA GLY A 307 -16.74 19.90 0.31
C GLY A 307 -16.27 21.32 0.06
N LEU A 308 -15.16 21.48 -0.68
CA LEU A 308 -14.49 22.77 -0.85
C LEU A 308 -15.21 23.67 -1.85
N THR A 309 -15.37 24.94 -1.48
CA THR A 309 -16.04 26.00 -2.26
C THR A 309 -15.09 27.05 -2.83
N GLY A 310 -13.80 27.01 -2.45
CA GLY A 310 -12.77 28.00 -2.80
C GLY A 310 -12.48 29.00 -1.67
N ASN A 311 -13.14 28.87 -0.52
CA ASN A 311 -12.94 29.77 0.61
C ASN A 311 -12.18 29.10 1.76
N GLU A 312 -12.07 27.79 1.76
CA GLU A 312 -11.56 26.99 2.87
C GLU A 312 -10.03 26.97 2.93
N THR A 313 -9.51 27.03 4.15
CA THR A 313 -8.14 26.70 4.52
C THR A 313 -8.10 25.21 4.91
N VAL A 314 -7.34 24.43 4.16
CA VAL A 314 -7.22 22.98 4.32
C VAL A 314 -5.84 22.61 4.87
N TRP A 315 -5.81 21.75 5.86
CA TRP A 315 -4.57 21.12 6.33
C TRP A 315 -4.53 19.65 5.90
N ASP A 316 -3.46 19.27 5.21
CA ASP A 316 -3.15 17.90 4.82
C ASP A 316 -2.01 17.39 5.70
N LEU A 317 -2.37 16.52 6.65
CA LEU A 317 -1.42 15.95 7.59
C LEU A 317 -0.94 14.59 7.07
N TYR A 318 0.36 14.37 7.07
CA TYR A 318 1.06 13.28 6.37
C TYR A 318 1.07 13.45 4.84
N CYS A 319 1.30 14.67 4.36
CA CYS A 319 1.13 15.01 2.94
C CYS A 319 2.09 14.30 1.97
N GLY A 320 3.18 13.70 2.46
CA GLY A 320 4.19 13.06 1.61
C GLY A 320 4.73 14.00 0.54
N ILE A 321 4.72 13.57 -0.72
CA ILE A 321 5.14 14.39 -1.89
C ILE A 321 4.02 15.34 -2.38
N GLY A 322 3.00 15.60 -1.55
CA GLY A 322 1.89 16.51 -1.82
C GLY A 322 0.78 15.90 -2.67
N THR A 323 0.62 14.57 -2.70
CA THR A 323 -0.34 13.92 -3.62
C THR A 323 -1.78 14.35 -3.36
N ILE A 324 -2.26 14.31 -2.12
CA ILE A 324 -3.61 14.78 -1.75
C ILE A 324 -3.64 16.31 -1.71
N SER A 325 -2.63 16.95 -1.12
CA SER A 325 -2.55 18.42 -0.99
C SER A 325 -2.77 19.12 -2.33
N LEU A 326 -2.08 18.70 -3.40
CA LEU A 326 -2.17 19.33 -4.72
C LEU A 326 -3.51 19.05 -5.40
N PHE A 327 -4.14 17.93 -5.07
CA PHE A 327 -5.48 17.61 -5.54
C PHE A 327 -6.53 18.52 -4.90
N LEU A 328 -6.40 18.77 -3.60
CA LEU A 328 -7.27 19.68 -2.83
C LEU A 328 -7.05 21.14 -3.21
N ALA A 329 -5.81 21.56 -3.49
CA ALA A 329 -5.45 22.93 -3.82
C ALA A 329 -6.19 23.51 -5.04
N LYS A 330 -6.68 22.64 -5.94
CA LYS A 330 -7.50 23.05 -7.09
C LYS A 330 -8.85 23.67 -6.68
N LYS A 331 -9.35 23.35 -5.48
CA LYS A 331 -10.67 23.82 -5.00
C LYS A 331 -10.59 24.52 -3.65
N ALA A 332 -9.45 24.55 -2.99
CA ALA A 332 -9.25 25.24 -1.72
C ALA A 332 -8.79 26.68 -1.95
N LYS A 333 -9.05 27.55 -0.98
CA LYS A 333 -8.42 28.88 -0.90
C LYS A 333 -6.92 28.75 -0.62
N LYS A 334 -6.58 27.91 0.35
CA LYS A 334 -5.18 27.62 0.74
C LYS A 334 -5.07 26.22 1.27
N VAL A 335 -3.97 25.53 0.95
CA VAL A 335 -3.64 24.21 1.49
C VAL A 335 -2.31 24.29 2.22
N TYR A 336 -2.27 23.73 3.42
CA TYR A 336 -1.05 23.57 4.21
C TYR A 336 -0.75 22.07 4.35
N GLY A 337 0.37 21.62 3.80
CA GLY A 337 0.84 20.23 3.90
C GLY A 337 1.90 20.08 4.99
N VAL A 338 1.79 19.04 5.81
CA VAL A 338 2.78 18.72 6.85
C VAL A 338 3.29 17.30 6.67
N GLU A 339 4.62 17.15 6.67
CA GLU A 339 5.29 15.84 6.54
C GLU A 339 6.60 15.87 7.34
N ILE A 340 6.94 14.75 7.99
CA ILE A 340 8.14 14.65 8.81
C ILE A 340 9.42 14.44 7.98
N VAL A 341 9.30 13.97 6.74
CA VAL A 341 10.42 13.66 5.85
C VAL A 341 10.77 14.87 4.99
N PRO A 342 11.94 15.51 5.20
CA PRO A 342 12.32 16.73 4.47
C PRO A 342 12.35 16.54 2.96
N GLU A 343 12.88 15.42 2.47
CA GLU A 343 12.99 15.12 1.04
C GLU A 343 11.60 15.00 0.37
N ALA A 344 10.59 14.53 1.11
CA ALA A 344 9.23 14.47 0.60
C ALA A 344 8.61 15.87 0.46
N ILE A 345 8.93 16.80 1.37
CA ILE A 345 8.52 18.21 1.26
C ILE A 345 9.20 18.91 0.08
N GLU A 346 10.48 18.64 -0.17
CA GLU A 346 11.17 19.15 -1.37
C GLU A 346 10.48 18.67 -2.65
N ASP A 347 10.09 17.39 -2.70
CA ASP A 347 9.30 16.83 -3.80
C ASP A 347 7.91 17.49 -3.90
N ALA A 348 7.21 17.74 -2.78
CA ALA A 348 5.89 18.38 -2.76
C ALA A 348 5.96 19.82 -3.32
N VAL A 349 6.94 20.62 -2.90
CA VAL A 349 7.19 21.97 -3.43
C VAL A 349 7.50 21.93 -4.92
N THR A 350 8.31 20.96 -5.35
CA THR A 350 8.64 20.79 -6.78
C THR A 350 7.39 20.42 -7.58
N ASN A 351 6.55 19.53 -7.07
CA ASN A 351 5.29 19.11 -7.69
C ASN A 351 4.27 20.25 -7.75
N ALA A 352 4.19 21.10 -6.71
CA ALA A 352 3.34 22.30 -6.74
C ALA A 352 3.76 23.25 -7.89
N LYS A 353 5.05 23.56 -7.99
CA LYS A 353 5.59 24.38 -9.06
C LYS A 353 5.37 23.78 -10.45
N LEU A 354 5.53 22.48 -10.59
CA LEU A 354 5.32 21.75 -11.86
C LEU A 354 3.89 21.91 -12.39
N ASN A 355 2.91 22.07 -11.49
CA ASN A 355 1.50 22.24 -11.82
C ASN A 355 1.00 23.69 -11.77
N GLY A 356 1.87 24.67 -11.50
CA GLY A 356 1.47 26.08 -11.35
C GLY A 356 0.54 26.31 -10.15
N ILE A 357 0.63 25.47 -9.10
CA ILE A 357 -0.16 25.58 -7.87
C ILE A 357 0.63 26.48 -6.90
N ASP A 358 0.09 27.64 -6.58
CA ASP A 358 0.69 28.67 -5.72
C ASP A 358 -0.01 28.84 -4.38
N ASN A 359 -1.19 28.22 -4.22
CA ASN A 359 -1.98 28.24 -2.99
C ASN A 359 -1.71 27.03 -2.07
N ALA A 360 -0.67 26.23 -2.32
CA ALA A 360 -0.21 25.14 -1.45
C ALA A 360 1.14 25.52 -0.80
N GLU A 361 1.25 25.31 0.51
CA GLU A 361 2.43 25.56 1.31
C GLU A 361 2.78 24.33 2.14
N PHE A 362 4.08 24.01 2.29
CA PHE A 362 4.50 22.75 2.88
C PHE A 362 5.50 22.96 4.01
N TYR A 363 5.35 22.20 5.10
CA TYR A 363 6.18 22.28 6.30
C TYR A 363 6.78 20.94 6.67
N VAL A 364 8.07 20.95 7.00
CA VAL A 364 8.76 19.80 7.57
C VAL A 364 8.54 19.78 9.07
N GLY A 365 7.96 18.73 9.60
CA GLY A 365 7.78 18.57 11.03
C GLY A 365 6.62 17.64 11.38
N LYS A 366 6.34 17.54 12.66
CA LYS A 366 5.18 16.81 13.15
C LYS A 366 3.95 17.73 13.14
N ALA A 367 2.82 17.15 12.74
CA ALA A 367 1.58 17.92 12.63
C ALA A 367 1.13 18.49 14.00
N GLU A 368 1.29 17.72 15.07
CA GLU A 368 0.97 18.11 16.44
C GLU A 368 1.86 19.24 16.99
N GLU A 369 2.96 19.56 16.32
CA GLU A 369 3.85 20.69 16.63
C GLU A 369 3.59 21.90 15.72
N ILE A 370 3.46 21.63 14.41
CA ILE A 370 3.33 22.69 13.38
C ILE A 370 1.94 23.36 13.43
N LEU A 371 0.85 22.60 13.61
CA LEU A 371 -0.51 23.16 13.61
C LEU A 371 -0.73 24.18 14.73
N PRO A 372 -0.44 23.85 16.02
CA PRO A 372 -0.59 24.83 17.11
C PRO A 372 0.30 26.04 16.93
N GLU A 373 1.53 25.84 16.45
CA GLU A 373 2.46 26.96 16.21
C GLU A 373 1.89 27.97 15.21
N LYS A 374 1.35 27.48 14.09
CA LYS A 374 0.73 28.33 13.06
C LYS A 374 -0.56 28.98 13.54
N TYR A 375 -1.35 28.28 14.31
CA TYR A 375 -2.56 28.83 14.93
C TYR A 375 -2.21 29.96 15.90
N ASP A 376 -1.30 29.73 16.87
CA ASP A 376 -0.97 30.66 17.93
C ASP A 376 -0.22 31.89 17.42
N LYS A 377 0.70 31.74 16.46
CA LYS A 377 1.59 32.82 15.99
C LYS A 377 1.03 33.57 14.77
N GLU A 378 0.31 32.87 13.89
CA GLU A 378 -0.09 33.41 12.59
C GLU A 378 -1.63 33.46 12.44
N ASN A 379 -2.37 33.00 13.45
CA ASN A 379 -3.84 32.90 13.46
C ASN A 379 -4.39 32.15 12.23
N VAL A 380 -3.70 31.07 11.85
CA VAL A 380 -4.11 30.21 10.72
C VAL A 380 -5.08 29.15 11.24
N HIS A 381 -6.36 29.31 10.91
CA HIS A 381 -7.40 28.33 11.24
C HIS A 381 -7.44 27.18 10.22
N ALA A 382 -7.96 26.05 10.64
CA ALA A 382 -8.28 24.92 9.78
C ALA A 382 -9.80 24.84 9.60
N ASP A 383 -10.30 25.08 8.39
CA ASP A 383 -11.71 24.81 8.07
C ASP A 383 -11.91 23.32 7.82
N VAL A 384 -10.94 22.70 7.17
CA VAL A 384 -10.92 21.26 6.88
C VAL A 384 -9.53 20.67 7.19
N ILE A 385 -9.52 19.53 7.88
CA ILE A 385 -8.32 18.71 8.06
C ILE A 385 -8.48 17.42 7.26
N VAL A 386 -7.46 17.09 6.46
CA VAL A 386 -7.34 15.82 5.74
C VAL A 386 -6.17 15.05 6.32
N VAL A 387 -6.35 13.76 6.62
CA VAL A 387 -5.29 12.90 7.13
C VAL A 387 -5.22 11.59 6.34
N ASP A 388 -4.00 11.14 6.02
CA ASP A 388 -3.69 9.82 5.44
C ASP A 388 -2.52 9.18 6.23
N PRO A 389 -2.76 8.77 7.50
CA PRO A 389 -1.70 8.30 8.38
C PRO A 389 -1.20 6.91 7.98
N PRO A 390 -0.01 6.51 8.46
CA PRO A 390 0.47 5.14 8.32
C PRO A 390 -0.46 4.14 9.02
N ARG A 391 -0.25 2.83 8.78
CA ARG A 391 -1.09 1.72 9.33
C ARG A 391 -1.39 1.78 10.83
N LYS A 392 -0.53 2.41 11.63
CA LYS A 392 -0.77 2.58 13.07
C LYS A 392 -1.85 3.59 13.42
N GLY A 393 -2.37 4.34 12.45
CA GLY A 393 -3.30 5.46 12.65
C GLY A 393 -2.59 6.72 13.15
N CYS A 394 -3.36 7.71 13.58
CA CYS A 394 -2.87 8.90 14.24
C CYS A 394 -2.43 8.56 15.68
N ASP A 395 -1.44 9.28 16.17
CA ASP A 395 -1.14 9.24 17.60
C ASP A 395 -2.09 10.17 18.40
N GLU A 396 -2.10 9.98 19.71
CA GLU A 396 -3.03 10.68 20.61
C GLU A 396 -2.79 12.20 20.58
N ALA A 397 -1.53 12.63 20.53
CA ALA A 397 -1.19 14.05 20.50
C ALA A 397 -1.73 14.75 19.25
N LEU A 398 -1.70 14.06 18.09
CA LEU A 398 -2.28 14.60 16.87
C LEU A 398 -3.81 14.65 16.93
N LEU A 399 -4.46 13.59 17.44
CA LEU A 399 -5.92 13.58 17.61
C LEU A 399 -6.38 14.70 18.54
N ASP A 400 -5.69 14.92 19.67
CA ASP A 400 -5.94 16.03 20.57
C ASP A 400 -5.78 17.39 19.87
N THR A 401 -4.76 17.52 19.03
CA THR A 401 -4.52 18.75 18.27
C THR A 401 -5.65 19.01 17.27
N MET A 402 -6.11 17.99 16.54
CA MET A 402 -7.24 18.12 15.63
C MET A 402 -8.51 18.57 16.35
N VAL A 403 -8.79 18.01 17.53
CA VAL A 403 -9.94 18.42 18.38
C VAL A 403 -9.80 19.88 18.85
N LYS A 404 -8.61 20.31 19.25
CA LYS A 404 -8.35 21.70 19.68
C LYS A 404 -8.49 22.71 18.55
N MET A 405 -8.02 22.33 17.35
CA MET A 405 -8.16 23.18 16.16
C MET A 405 -9.61 23.31 15.69
N ALA A 406 -10.47 22.40 16.12
CA ALA A 406 -11.92 22.38 15.89
C ALA A 406 -12.32 22.64 14.41
N PRO A 407 -11.74 21.95 13.40
CA PRO A 407 -12.16 22.15 12.03
C PRO A 407 -13.65 21.77 11.87
N GLU A 408 -14.33 22.41 10.92
CA GLU A 408 -15.71 22.05 10.56
C GLU A 408 -15.79 20.61 10.07
N ARG A 409 -14.80 20.17 9.30
CA ARG A 409 -14.75 18.84 8.68
C ARG A 409 -13.39 18.19 8.84
N ILE A 410 -13.42 16.88 9.08
CA ILE A 410 -12.23 16.02 9.02
C ILE A 410 -12.48 14.96 7.95
N VAL A 411 -11.58 14.86 6.99
CA VAL A 411 -11.55 13.77 6.00
C VAL A 411 -10.42 12.82 6.38
N TYR A 412 -10.78 11.61 6.81
CA TYR A 412 -9.82 10.60 7.23
C TYR A 412 -9.69 9.53 6.15
N VAL A 413 -8.51 9.40 5.54
CA VAL A 413 -8.14 8.31 4.63
C VAL A 413 -7.34 7.29 5.42
N SER A 414 -7.61 5.99 5.26
CA SER A 414 -6.91 4.94 6.01
C SER A 414 -6.82 3.63 5.26
N CYS A 415 -5.63 3.02 5.27
CA CYS A 415 -5.40 1.66 4.76
C CYS A 415 -5.65 0.56 5.82
N ASP A 416 -6.03 0.91 7.05
CA ASP A 416 -6.32 -0.02 8.15
C ASP A 416 -7.60 0.39 8.89
N SER A 417 -8.69 -0.30 8.63
CA SER A 417 -10.00 0.00 9.22
C SER A 417 -10.10 -0.23 10.73
N ALA A 418 -9.17 -0.99 11.33
CA ALA A 418 -9.15 -1.21 12.76
C ALA A 418 -8.58 0.01 13.51
N THR A 419 -7.44 0.55 13.06
CA THR A 419 -6.87 1.78 13.60
C THR A 419 -7.75 2.98 13.30
N LEU A 420 -8.34 3.04 12.09
CA LEU A 420 -9.34 4.03 11.75
C LEU A 420 -10.50 4.03 12.77
N ALA A 421 -11.11 2.89 13.02
CA ALA A 421 -12.24 2.78 13.96
C ALA A 421 -11.87 3.23 15.38
N ARG A 422 -10.64 2.97 15.85
CA ARG A 422 -10.11 3.46 17.12
C ARG A 422 -10.05 4.99 17.13
N ASP A 423 -9.51 5.60 16.09
CA ASP A 423 -9.31 7.05 16.00
C ASP A 423 -10.65 7.77 15.84
N LEU A 424 -11.58 7.21 15.06
CA LEU A 424 -12.96 7.73 14.93
C LEU A 424 -13.68 7.71 16.27
N LYS A 425 -13.53 6.65 17.09
CA LYS A 425 -14.10 6.59 18.44
C LYS A 425 -13.65 7.77 19.31
N PHE A 426 -12.36 8.10 19.23
CA PHE A 426 -11.81 9.25 19.95
C PHE A 426 -12.45 10.56 19.47
N LEU A 427 -12.48 10.79 18.17
CA LEU A 427 -13.03 12.01 17.59
C LEU A 427 -14.53 12.16 17.87
N VAL A 428 -15.32 11.08 17.78
CA VAL A 428 -16.73 11.07 18.14
C VAL A 428 -16.95 11.42 19.61
N GLY A 429 -16.11 10.86 20.51
CA GLY A 429 -16.12 11.21 21.93
C GLY A 429 -15.79 12.68 22.23
N ASN A 430 -15.22 13.40 21.26
CA ASN A 430 -14.81 14.80 21.38
C ASN A 430 -15.63 15.78 20.52
N GLY A 431 -16.81 15.39 20.03
CA GLY A 431 -17.77 16.27 19.39
C GLY A 431 -17.75 16.26 17.87
N TYR A 432 -17.31 15.15 17.26
CA TYR A 432 -17.46 14.91 15.83
C TYR A 432 -18.48 13.82 15.56
N GLU A 433 -19.11 13.86 14.40
CA GLU A 433 -20.03 12.84 13.91
C GLU A 433 -19.55 12.27 12.59
N VAL A 434 -19.58 10.93 12.44
CA VAL A 434 -19.32 10.27 11.17
C VAL A 434 -20.52 10.45 10.25
N LYS A 435 -20.32 11.15 9.13
CA LYS A 435 -21.39 11.42 8.14
C LYS A 435 -21.36 10.49 6.95
N LYS A 436 -20.15 10.15 6.45
CA LYS A 436 -19.98 9.28 5.28
C LYS A 436 -18.80 8.35 5.49
N VAL A 437 -18.91 7.15 4.95
CA VAL A 437 -17.82 6.15 4.88
C VAL A 437 -17.81 5.56 3.49
N GLN A 438 -16.64 5.41 2.86
CA GLN A 438 -16.50 4.75 1.57
C GLN A 438 -15.23 3.91 1.52
N GLY A 439 -15.38 2.61 1.24
CA GLY A 439 -14.25 1.72 0.96
C GLY A 439 -13.83 1.76 -0.50
N VAL A 440 -12.51 1.70 -0.75
CA VAL A 440 -11.91 1.63 -2.09
C VAL A 440 -10.91 0.47 -2.14
N ASP A 441 -11.03 -0.40 -3.14
CA ASP A 441 -10.14 -1.56 -3.30
C ASP A 441 -8.82 -1.17 -3.99
N GLN A 442 -7.95 -0.53 -3.24
CA GLN A 442 -6.61 -0.12 -3.66
C GLN A 442 -5.66 -1.31 -3.87
N PHE A 443 -5.90 -2.42 -3.15
CA PHE A 443 -5.04 -3.61 -3.09
C PHE A 443 -5.80 -4.88 -3.44
N CYS A 444 -6.20 -5.01 -4.71
CA CYS A 444 -6.95 -6.16 -5.20
C CYS A 444 -6.24 -7.48 -4.88
N HIS A 445 -7.02 -8.52 -4.62
CA HIS A 445 -6.56 -9.87 -4.23
C HIS A 445 -5.88 -9.97 -2.86
N SER A 446 -5.90 -8.90 -2.05
CA SER A 446 -5.44 -8.92 -0.65
C SER A 446 -6.57 -8.50 0.29
N GLY A 447 -6.43 -8.77 1.59
CA GLY A 447 -7.43 -8.37 2.60
C GLY A 447 -7.41 -6.88 2.96
N HIS A 448 -6.51 -6.08 2.38
CA HIS A 448 -6.43 -4.64 2.63
C HIS A 448 -7.47 -3.86 1.84
N VAL A 449 -7.99 -2.80 2.46
CA VAL A 449 -8.95 -1.87 1.85
C VAL A 449 -8.62 -0.45 2.32
N GLU A 450 -8.63 0.51 1.40
CA GLU A 450 -8.60 1.93 1.76
C GLU A 450 -10.02 2.37 2.14
N THR A 451 -10.11 3.22 3.14
CA THR A 451 -11.39 3.74 3.63
C THR A 451 -11.30 5.24 3.79
N VAL A 452 -12.24 5.98 3.18
CA VAL A 452 -12.38 7.43 3.37
C VAL A 452 -13.59 7.68 4.25
N VAL A 453 -13.42 8.52 5.27
CA VAL A 453 -14.47 8.90 6.21
C VAL A 453 -14.58 10.41 6.25
N LEU A 454 -15.83 10.92 6.16
CA LEU A 454 -16.17 12.30 6.48
C LEU A 454 -16.68 12.38 7.91
N MET A 455 -16.04 13.22 8.70
CA MET A 455 -16.54 13.64 10.01
C MET A 455 -16.86 15.13 10.00
N VAL A 456 -17.92 15.50 10.71
CA VAL A 456 -18.36 16.89 10.85
C VAL A 456 -18.39 17.25 12.32
N ASN A 457 -17.95 18.46 12.64
CA ASN A 457 -17.99 19.00 13.99
C ASN A 457 -19.45 19.26 14.40
N THR A 458 -19.86 18.78 15.57
CA THR A 458 -21.23 18.96 16.08
C THR A 458 -21.37 20.10 17.10
N LYS A 459 -20.26 20.80 17.40
CA LYS A 459 -20.25 21.87 18.41
C LYS A 459 -20.60 23.25 17.84
N GLU A 460 -20.87 23.35 16.54
CA GLU A 460 -21.24 24.59 15.85
C GLU A 460 -22.74 24.70 15.47
N GLU A 461 -23.63 23.94 16.12
CA GLU A 461 -25.06 24.14 16.03
C GLU A 461 -25.62 24.89 17.24
#